data_26b46acf0fa222c2c68384f319f2c4a6
#
_entry.id   26b46acf0fa222c2c68384f319f2c4a6
#
_cell.length_a   1.000
_cell.length_b   1.000
_cell.length_c   1.000
_cell.angle_alpha   90.00
_cell.angle_beta   90.00
_cell.angle_gamma   90.00
#
_symmetry.space_group_name_H-M   'P 1'
#
loop_
_entity.id
_entity.type
_entity.pdbx_description
1 polymer ?
#
loop_
_entity_poly.entity_id
_entity_poly.type
_entity_poly.pdbx_seq_one_letter_code
_entity_poly.pdbx_strand_id
1 'polypeptide(L)'
;MIHSFQLNGYNIVMDINSGAVHVVDEMVYDMIRLLDASFLAASLEANATEKLDKTYPAQLFAGLESRYSRQQLEEAYGEIYEMYDNGQLFTSDDYEQFADMMVSAPIKAMCLNVAHDCNLRCKYCFAAQGDFGGERITASRKVHN
;
A
#
# COMPACT_ATOMS: atom_id res chain seq x y z
N MET A 1 -4.80 5.55 0.50
CA MET A 1 -5.56 4.28 0.65
C MET A 1 -4.90 3.45 1.73
N ILE A 2 -5.68 3.02 2.72
CA ILE A 2 -5.20 2.19 3.83
C ILE A 2 -5.57 0.72 3.57
N HIS A 3 -4.65 -0.18 3.84
CA HIS A 3 -4.90 -1.61 3.88
C HIS A 3 -4.68 -2.14 5.30
N SER A 4 -5.77 -2.53 5.95
CA SER A 4 -5.74 -3.03 7.32
C SER A 4 -6.10 -4.52 7.38
N PHE A 5 -5.28 -5.32 8.05
CA PHE A 5 -5.47 -6.76 8.18
C PHE A 5 -4.88 -7.31 9.48
N GLN A 6 -5.26 -8.53 9.83
CA GLN A 6 -4.73 -9.22 11.00
C GLN A 6 -3.91 -10.43 10.57
N LEU A 7 -2.71 -10.59 11.15
CA LEU A 7 -1.83 -11.70 10.87
C LEU A 7 -1.09 -12.13 12.14
N ASN A 8 -1.13 -13.41 12.45
CA ASN A 8 -0.46 -14.00 13.62
C ASN A 8 -0.73 -13.28 14.95
N GLY A 9 -1.96 -12.77 15.14
CA GLY A 9 -2.36 -12.05 16.35
C GLY A 9 -1.96 -10.58 16.39
N TYR A 10 -1.36 -10.04 15.33
CA TYR A 10 -1.05 -8.62 15.18
C TYR A 10 -2.07 -7.91 14.30
N ASN A 11 -2.43 -6.70 14.69
CA ASN A 11 -3.19 -5.78 13.84
C ASN A 11 -2.19 -4.95 13.03
N ILE A 12 -2.27 -5.08 11.71
CA ILE A 12 -1.34 -4.44 10.79
C ILE A 12 -2.09 -3.43 9.94
N VAL A 13 -1.54 -2.25 9.84
CA VAL A 13 -2.05 -1.15 9.01
C VAL A 13 -0.95 -0.72 8.06
N MET A 14 -1.25 -0.73 6.76
CA MET A 14 -0.32 -0.32 5.71
C MET A 14 -0.92 0.83 4.91
N ASP A 15 -0.19 1.91 4.79
CA ASP A 15 -0.49 2.96 3.82
C ASP A 15 0.16 2.61 2.48
N ILE A 16 -0.67 2.39 1.47
CA ILE A 16 -0.22 1.90 0.16
C ILE A 16 0.61 2.96 -0.58
N ASN A 17 0.28 4.24 -0.39
CA ASN A 17 0.95 5.32 -1.11
C ASN A 17 2.32 5.65 -0.51
N SER A 18 2.44 5.76 0.81
CA SER A 18 3.73 5.97 1.48
C SER A 18 4.58 4.71 1.62
N GLY A 19 3.93 3.53 1.59
CA GLY A 19 4.56 2.25 1.90
C GLY A 19 4.84 2.04 3.40
N ALA A 20 4.34 2.91 4.27
CA ALA A 20 4.50 2.77 5.72
C ALA A 20 3.66 1.61 6.26
N VAL A 21 4.23 0.83 7.18
CA VAL A 21 3.58 -0.32 7.82
C VAL A 21 3.67 -0.16 9.33
N HIS A 22 2.52 -0.21 9.98
CA HIS A 22 2.38 -0.05 11.43
C HIS A 22 1.76 -1.29 12.06
N VAL A 23 2.29 -1.70 13.20
CA VAL A 23 1.65 -2.68 14.08
C VAL A 23 1.00 -1.90 15.21
N VAL A 24 -0.31 -2.04 15.35
CA VAL A 24 -1.13 -1.23 16.25
C VAL A 24 -1.94 -2.10 17.21
N ASP A 25 -2.39 -1.54 18.31
CA ASP A 25 -3.34 -2.20 19.20
C ASP A 25 -4.76 -2.26 18.59
N GLU A 26 -5.66 -2.94 19.25
CA GLU A 26 -7.02 -3.15 18.78
C GLU A 26 -7.80 -1.83 18.70
N MET A 27 -7.61 -0.91 19.66
CA MET A 27 -8.29 0.37 19.69
C MET A 27 -7.88 1.25 18.49
N VAL A 28 -6.60 1.43 18.26
CA VAL A 28 -6.05 2.19 17.13
C VAL A 28 -6.45 1.54 15.79
N TYR A 29 -6.45 0.21 15.73
CA TYR A 29 -6.89 -0.53 14.55
C TYR A 29 -8.35 -0.24 14.20
N ASP A 30 -9.26 -0.31 15.19
CA ASP A 30 -10.66 0.01 14.99
C ASP A 30 -10.88 1.48 14.61
N MET A 31 -10.13 2.40 15.22
CA MET A 31 -10.18 3.82 14.87
C MET A 31 -9.74 4.10 13.44
N ILE A 32 -8.63 3.52 13.00
CA ILE A 32 -8.12 3.70 11.63
C ILE A 32 -9.11 3.14 10.60
N ARG A 33 -9.75 2.02 10.87
CA ARG A 33 -10.77 1.46 9.98
C ARG A 33 -12.00 2.35 9.85
N LEU A 34 -12.43 3.00 10.93
CA LEU A 34 -13.54 3.95 10.88
C LEU A 34 -13.15 5.22 10.08
N LEU A 35 -11.93 5.70 10.26
CA LEU A 35 -11.41 6.82 9.49
C LEU A 35 -11.33 6.48 7.99
N ASP A 36 -10.76 5.32 7.63
CA ASP A 36 -10.65 4.89 6.22
C ASP A 36 -12.02 4.74 5.57
N ALA A 37 -13.00 4.20 6.29
CA ALA A 37 -14.37 4.10 5.81
C ALA A 37 -15.02 5.48 5.60
N SER A 38 -14.73 6.48 6.46
CA SER A 38 -15.24 7.84 6.31
C SER A 38 -14.58 8.55 5.10
N PHE A 39 -13.28 8.39 4.91
CA PHE A 39 -12.57 8.90 3.73
C PHE A 39 -13.10 8.29 2.43
N LEU A 40 -13.35 6.98 2.43
CA LEU A 40 -13.91 6.30 1.26
C LEU A 40 -15.33 6.81 0.95
N ALA A 41 -16.17 7.02 1.95
CA ALA A 41 -17.51 7.57 1.78
C ALA A 41 -17.48 8.99 1.21
N ALA A 42 -16.58 9.85 1.72
CA ALA A 42 -16.41 11.22 1.24
C ALA A 42 -15.87 11.27 -0.19
N SER A 43 -14.96 10.39 -0.57
CA SER A 43 -14.43 10.31 -1.94
C SER A 43 -15.48 9.97 -2.98
N LEU A 44 -16.58 9.35 -2.59
CA LEU A 44 -17.73 9.06 -3.46
C LEU A 44 -18.63 10.30 -3.67
N GLU A 45 -18.54 11.31 -2.81
CA GLU A 45 -19.27 12.57 -2.92
C GLU A 45 -18.34 13.59 -3.59
N ALA A 46 -18.58 13.93 -4.82
CA ALA A 46 -17.75 14.56 -5.84
C ALA A 46 -16.98 15.87 -5.50
N ASN A 47 -16.77 16.25 -4.25
CA ASN A 47 -16.06 17.50 -3.84
C ASN A 47 -15.28 17.43 -2.53
N ALA A 48 -15.01 16.27 -1.95
CA ALA A 48 -14.35 16.20 -0.65
C ALA A 48 -12.87 15.80 -0.76
N THR A 49 -12.01 16.80 -0.76
CA THR A 49 -10.61 16.62 -0.34
C THR A 49 -10.64 16.57 1.20
N GLU A 50 -11.01 15.45 1.78
CA GLU A 50 -10.97 15.30 3.22
C GLU A 50 -9.53 15.20 3.69
N LYS A 51 -9.13 16.24 4.41
CA LYS A 51 -7.93 16.21 5.24
C LYS A 51 -8.34 15.79 6.64
N LEU A 52 -7.51 14.98 7.29
CA LEU A 52 -7.72 14.65 8.69
C LEU A 52 -7.62 15.95 9.51
N ASP A 53 -8.64 16.26 10.31
CA ASP A 53 -8.62 17.41 11.20
C ASP A 53 -7.88 17.03 12.49
N LYS A 54 -7.20 17.99 13.09
CA LYS A 54 -6.57 17.81 14.40
C LYS A 54 -7.60 17.62 15.52
N THR A 55 -8.84 18.08 15.29
CA THR A 55 -9.94 17.97 16.25
C THR A 55 -10.49 16.55 16.30
N TYR A 56 -10.52 15.94 17.48
CA TYR A 56 -11.08 14.61 17.68
C TYR A 56 -12.54 14.50 17.18
N PRO A 57 -12.83 13.60 16.23
CA PRO A 57 -14.15 13.45 15.63
C PRO A 57 -15.08 12.58 16.49
N ALA A 58 -15.61 13.12 17.59
CA ALA A 58 -16.38 12.38 18.59
C ALA A 58 -17.56 11.57 18.01
N GLN A 59 -18.23 12.07 16.98
CA GLN A 59 -19.36 11.38 16.36
C GLN A 59 -18.92 10.11 15.62
N LEU A 60 -17.75 10.14 14.97
CA LEU A 60 -17.21 8.98 14.25
C LEU A 60 -16.85 7.85 15.22
N PHE A 61 -16.33 8.18 16.39
CA PHE A 61 -15.87 7.19 17.38
C PHE A 61 -16.88 6.92 18.50
N ALA A 62 -18.09 7.45 18.43
CA ALA A 62 -19.12 7.23 19.46
C ALA A 62 -19.38 5.74 19.76
N GLY A 63 -19.28 4.87 18.75
CA GLY A 63 -19.42 3.43 18.94
C GLY A 63 -18.29 2.78 19.76
N LEU A 64 -17.11 3.39 19.82
CA LEU A 64 -15.97 2.89 20.59
C LEU A 64 -15.99 3.33 22.05
N GLU A 65 -16.76 4.35 22.42
CA GLU A 65 -16.87 4.87 23.78
C GLU A 65 -17.50 3.85 24.77
N SER A 66 -18.15 2.81 24.26
CA SER A 66 -18.62 1.68 25.08
C SER A 66 -17.51 0.74 25.55
N ARG A 67 -16.37 0.73 24.86
CA ARG A 67 -15.22 -0.17 25.12
C ARG A 67 -14.00 0.58 25.67
N TYR A 68 -13.83 1.84 25.34
CA TYR A 68 -12.67 2.65 25.67
C TYR A 68 -13.12 3.99 26.27
N SER A 69 -12.33 4.53 27.21
CA SER A 69 -12.60 5.86 27.73
C SER A 69 -12.34 6.93 26.67
N ARG A 70 -13.06 8.03 26.77
CA ARG A 70 -12.89 9.16 25.86
C ARG A 70 -11.46 9.69 25.85
N GLN A 71 -10.81 9.76 27.01
CA GLN A 71 -9.43 10.20 27.12
C GLN A 71 -8.46 9.29 26.33
N GLN A 72 -8.63 7.97 26.40
CA GLN A 72 -7.82 7.02 25.64
C GLN A 72 -8.01 7.20 24.13
N LEU A 73 -9.26 7.41 23.69
CA LEU A 73 -9.56 7.65 22.27
C LEU A 73 -8.98 8.97 21.77
N GLU A 74 -9.02 10.04 22.59
CA GLU A 74 -8.42 11.34 22.22
C GLU A 74 -6.89 11.27 22.16
N GLU A 75 -6.24 10.58 23.10
CA GLU A 75 -4.78 10.33 23.07
C GLU A 75 -4.38 9.53 21.82
N ALA A 76 -5.04 8.41 21.54
CA ALA A 76 -4.79 7.58 20.38
C ALA A 76 -5.06 8.32 19.07
N TYR A 77 -6.09 9.16 19.01
CA TYR A 77 -6.34 10.01 17.85
C TYR A 77 -5.20 11.01 17.61
N GLY A 78 -4.65 11.57 18.68
CA GLY A 78 -3.47 12.44 18.59
C GLY A 78 -2.29 11.73 17.93
N GLU A 79 -2.01 10.49 18.29
CA GLU A 79 -0.94 9.67 17.68
C GLU A 79 -1.25 9.36 16.20
N ILE A 80 -2.49 9.02 15.87
CA ILE A 80 -2.93 8.82 14.46
C ILE A 80 -2.73 10.10 13.66
N TYR A 81 -3.10 11.25 14.23
CA TYR A 81 -2.93 12.55 13.58
C TYR A 81 -1.44 12.90 13.36
N GLU A 82 -0.56 12.59 14.31
CA GLU A 82 0.89 12.77 14.14
C GLU A 82 1.44 11.90 12.99
N MET A 83 1.00 10.64 12.88
CA MET A 83 1.39 9.78 11.75
C MET A 83 0.87 10.32 10.41
N TYR A 84 -0.33 10.89 10.38
CA TYR A 84 -0.88 11.56 9.22
C TYR A 84 -0.07 12.80 8.83
N ASP A 85 0.23 13.68 9.78
CA ASP A 85 0.99 14.92 9.55
C ASP A 85 2.43 14.65 9.08
N ASN A 86 3.00 13.55 9.53
CA ASN A 86 4.32 13.05 9.10
C ASN A 86 4.29 12.29 7.76
N GLY A 87 3.15 12.19 7.07
CA GLY A 87 3.03 11.50 5.80
C GLY A 87 3.20 9.98 5.88
N GLN A 88 2.79 9.36 7.00
CA GLN A 88 2.88 7.93 7.22
C GLN A 88 1.52 7.21 7.18
N LEU A 89 0.42 7.97 7.27
CA LEU A 89 -0.95 7.46 7.16
C LEU A 89 -1.81 8.41 6.33
N PHE A 90 -2.77 7.85 5.62
CA PHE A 90 -3.74 8.58 4.77
C PHE A 90 -3.07 9.50 3.76
N THR A 91 -1.94 9.06 3.19
CA THR A 91 -1.20 9.82 2.18
C THR A 91 -1.94 9.86 0.85
N SER A 92 -1.79 10.97 0.15
CA SER A 92 -2.32 11.14 -1.21
C SER A 92 -1.52 10.32 -2.23
N ASP A 93 -2.16 9.92 -3.32
CA ASP A 93 -1.47 9.34 -4.47
C ASP A 93 -0.93 10.48 -5.35
N ASP A 94 0.34 10.79 -5.17
CA ASP A 94 1.03 11.82 -5.95
C ASP A 94 1.71 11.26 -7.21
N TYR A 95 1.56 9.96 -7.49
CA TYR A 95 2.24 9.31 -8.62
C TYR A 95 1.76 9.82 -9.99
N GLU A 96 0.50 10.24 -10.09
CA GLU A 96 -0.09 10.69 -11.34
C GLU A 96 0.65 11.90 -11.92
N GLN A 97 1.08 12.84 -11.07
CA GLN A 97 1.86 14.01 -11.49
C GLN A 97 3.25 13.67 -12.05
N PHE A 98 3.78 12.49 -11.72
CA PHE A 98 5.08 12.01 -12.20
C PHE A 98 4.97 11.02 -13.38
N ALA A 99 3.76 10.59 -13.74
CA ALA A 99 3.54 9.58 -14.79
C ALA A 99 4.16 10.00 -16.13
N ASP A 100 3.93 11.23 -16.57
CA ASP A 100 4.47 11.76 -17.83
C ASP A 100 6.00 11.86 -17.81
N MET A 101 6.59 12.20 -16.66
CA MET A 101 8.03 12.24 -16.48
C MET A 101 8.64 10.83 -16.54
N MET A 102 7.97 9.82 -15.97
CA MET A 102 8.43 8.44 -16.02
C MET A 102 8.37 7.86 -17.43
N VAL A 103 7.31 8.17 -18.18
CA VAL A 103 7.13 7.71 -19.57
C VAL A 103 8.17 8.36 -20.50
N SER A 104 8.51 9.62 -20.30
CA SER A 104 9.50 10.36 -21.10
C SER A 104 10.94 10.16 -20.66
N ALA A 105 11.20 9.47 -19.56
CA ALA A 105 12.53 9.21 -19.07
C ALA A 105 13.33 8.31 -20.05
N PRO A 106 14.64 8.58 -20.28
CA PRO A 106 15.46 7.72 -21.11
C PRO A 106 15.59 6.32 -20.51
N ILE A 107 15.60 5.29 -21.37
CA ILE A 107 15.82 3.91 -20.94
C ILE A 107 17.18 3.80 -20.27
N LYS A 108 17.20 3.52 -18.96
CA LYS A 108 18.42 3.40 -18.16
C LYS A 108 19.04 2.00 -18.20
N ALA A 109 18.20 0.98 -18.38
CA ALA A 109 18.62 -0.41 -18.43
C ALA A 109 17.66 -1.24 -19.29
N MET A 110 18.16 -2.27 -19.92
CA MET A 110 17.40 -3.24 -20.69
C MET A 110 17.84 -4.65 -20.29
N CYS A 111 16.89 -5.51 -19.97
CA CYS A 111 17.14 -6.92 -19.72
C CYS A 111 16.86 -7.71 -21.01
N LEU A 112 17.89 -8.30 -21.59
CA LEU A 112 17.78 -9.11 -22.82
C LEU A 112 17.88 -10.60 -22.45
N ASN A 113 16.80 -11.33 -22.61
CA ASN A 113 16.80 -12.79 -22.49
C ASN A 113 17.29 -13.40 -23.81
N VAL A 114 18.60 -13.60 -23.92
CA VAL A 114 19.25 -14.08 -25.16
C VAL A 114 19.01 -15.56 -25.42
N ALA A 115 18.63 -16.33 -24.41
CA ALA A 115 18.29 -17.75 -24.51
C ALA A 115 17.24 -18.13 -23.47
N HIS A 116 16.34 -19.04 -23.86
CA HIS A 116 15.39 -19.68 -22.96
C HIS A 116 15.85 -21.10 -22.64
N ASP A 117 17.09 -21.25 -22.21
CA ASP A 117 17.68 -22.49 -21.76
C ASP A 117 18.77 -22.23 -20.72
N CYS A 118 18.95 -23.15 -19.80
CA CYS A 118 19.97 -23.07 -18.77
C CYS A 118 20.58 -24.45 -18.54
N ASN A 119 21.90 -24.52 -18.43
CA ASN A 119 22.62 -25.75 -18.12
C ASN A 119 22.61 -26.10 -16.62
N LEU A 120 22.20 -25.15 -15.75
CA LEU A 120 21.99 -25.37 -14.32
C LEU A 120 20.59 -25.95 -14.09
N ARG A 121 20.47 -26.79 -13.07
CA ARG A 121 19.21 -27.45 -12.71
C ARG A 121 18.84 -27.13 -11.25
N CYS A 122 18.82 -25.83 -10.91
CA CYS A 122 18.52 -25.38 -9.56
C CYS A 122 17.10 -25.74 -9.16
N LYS A 123 16.92 -26.39 -8.01
CA LYS A 123 15.61 -26.80 -7.50
C LYS A 123 14.66 -25.63 -7.17
N TYR A 124 15.21 -24.43 -6.91
CA TYR A 124 14.50 -23.20 -6.59
C TYR A 124 14.49 -22.17 -7.75
N CYS A 125 14.67 -22.64 -8.98
CA CYS A 125 14.76 -21.74 -10.13
C CYS A 125 13.41 -21.12 -10.46
N PHE A 126 13.30 -19.79 -10.32
CA PHE A 126 12.09 -19.04 -10.68
C PHE A 126 11.82 -19.02 -12.20
N ALA A 127 12.86 -19.23 -13.01
CA ALA A 127 12.78 -19.23 -14.47
C ALA A 127 12.56 -20.64 -15.06
N ALA A 128 12.09 -21.60 -14.25
CA ALA A 128 11.87 -23.00 -14.69
C ALA A 128 13.07 -23.55 -15.50
N GLN A 129 14.28 -23.33 -15.00
CA GLN A 129 15.54 -23.74 -15.66
C GLN A 129 15.82 -23.04 -17.01
N GLY A 130 15.27 -21.85 -17.19
CA GLY A 130 15.51 -20.96 -18.31
C GLY A 130 14.40 -20.91 -19.36
N ASP A 131 13.48 -21.89 -19.35
CA ASP A 131 12.38 -21.94 -20.32
C ASP A 131 11.11 -21.22 -19.85
N PHE A 132 11.05 -20.77 -18.59
CA PHE A 132 9.90 -20.11 -17.98
C PHE A 132 8.58 -20.91 -18.13
N GLY A 133 8.67 -22.26 -18.20
CA GLY A 133 7.54 -23.14 -18.45
C GLY A 133 7.06 -23.18 -19.91
N GLY A 134 7.85 -22.65 -20.83
CA GLY A 134 7.57 -22.56 -22.26
C GLY A 134 8.55 -23.34 -23.13
N GLU A 135 8.64 -22.91 -24.40
CA GLU A 135 9.54 -23.54 -25.37
C GLU A 135 10.98 -23.03 -25.19
N ARG A 136 11.95 -23.95 -25.24
CA ARG A 136 13.39 -23.62 -25.21
C ARG A 136 13.85 -23.05 -26.54
N ILE A 137 14.08 -21.76 -26.59
CA ILE A 137 14.49 -21.03 -27.79
C ILE A 137 15.63 -20.06 -27.49
N THR A 138 16.46 -19.82 -28.50
CA THR A 138 17.46 -18.75 -28.47
C THR A 138 16.92 -17.48 -29.13
N ALA A 139 17.44 -16.31 -28.77
CA ALA A 139 17.03 -15.03 -29.33
C ALA A 139 17.13 -14.97 -30.85
N SER A 140 18.11 -15.62 -31.45
CA SER A 140 18.31 -15.68 -32.92
C SER A 140 17.14 -16.35 -33.66
N ARG A 141 16.36 -17.19 -32.99
CA ARG A 141 15.21 -17.87 -33.59
C ARG A 141 13.93 -17.01 -33.56
N LYS A 142 13.86 -16.04 -32.66
CA LYS A 142 12.71 -15.11 -32.54
C LYS A 142 12.78 -13.93 -33.51
N VAL A 143 13.96 -13.57 -34.00
CA VAL A 143 14.15 -12.41 -34.87
C VAL A 143 13.82 -12.72 -36.33
N HIS A 144 13.68 -14.00 -36.70
CA HIS A 144 13.42 -14.42 -38.08
C HIS A 144 11.98 -14.84 -38.38
N ASN A 145 11.06 -14.70 -37.43
CA ASN A 145 9.61 -14.88 -37.62
C ASN A 145 8.90 -13.56 -37.39
#